data_9756194ea6dbecc72e258d1920de8aaf
#
_entry.id   9756194ea6dbecc72e258d1920de8aaf
#
_cell.length_a   1.000
_cell.length_b   1.000
_cell.length_c   1.000
_cell.angle_alpha   90.00
_cell.angle_beta   90.00
_cell.angle_gamma   90.00
#
_symmetry.space_group_name_H-M   'P 1'
#
loop_
_entity.id
_entity.type
_entity.pdbx_description
1 polymer ?
#
loop_
_entity_poly.entity_id
_entity_poly.type
_entity_poly.pdbx_seq_one_letter_code
_entity_poly.pdbx_strand_id
1 'polypeptide(L)'
;MKPIFLILAFSFLIISCDASYQEPEQSLETIPVSSVDMPTKYAKDSITEIPVSYIRPTVCHSFYDFYYFRENNDRTVAIITLKQNGGSCPASQTSYTVPLKFKPTALGTYHFKFWTGVNTQGVDQYTEYDAVVNH
;
A
#
# COMPACT_ATOMS: atom_id res chain seq x y z
N MET A 1 -12.32 41.19 69.03
CA MET A 1 -11.92 41.24 67.62
C MET A 1 -11.66 39.80 67.16
N LYS A 2 -12.53 39.26 66.33
CA LYS A 2 -12.36 37.91 65.74
C LYS A 2 -11.87 38.04 64.33
N PRO A 3 -10.77 37.42 63.88
CA PRO A 3 -10.41 37.38 62.51
C PRO A 3 -11.22 36.32 61.81
N ILE A 4 -11.92 36.72 60.76
CA ILE A 4 -12.65 35.85 59.86
C ILE A 4 -11.65 35.22 58.90
N PHE A 5 -11.45 33.92 59.06
CA PHE A 5 -10.69 33.11 58.09
C PHE A 5 -11.53 32.87 56.83
N LEU A 6 -11.18 33.58 55.80
CA LEU A 6 -11.76 33.38 54.47
C LEU A 6 -11.04 32.20 53.78
N ILE A 7 -11.65 31.02 53.83
CA ILE A 7 -11.16 29.84 53.11
C ILE A 7 -11.59 29.98 51.65
N LEU A 8 -10.62 30.38 50.81
CA LEU A 8 -10.81 30.41 49.39
C LEU A 8 -10.65 28.97 48.84
N ALA A 9 -11.79 28.30 48.64
CA ALA A 9 -11.80 27.00 47.97
C ALA A 9 -11.45 27.18 46.50
N PHE A 10 -10.21 26.88 46.16
CA PHE A 10 -9.73 26.84 44.77
C PHE A 10 -10.24 25.55 44.13
N SER A 11 -11.37 25.65 43.43
CA SER A 11 -11.94 24.55 42.67
C SER A 11 -11.09 24.31 41.42
N PHE A 12 -10.26 23.27 41.43
CA PHE A 12 -9.54 22.79 40.26
C PHE A 12 -10.53 22.13 39.30
N LEU A 13 -10.96 22.83 38.27
CA LEU A 13 -11.64 22.27 37.13
C LEU A 13 -10.59 21.50 36.32
N ILE A 14 -10.51 20.21 36.52
CA ILE A 14 -9.81 19.30 35.60
C ILE A 14 -10.65 19.20 34.33
N ILE A 15 -10.24 19.96 33.30
CA ILE A 15 -10.74 19.79 31.97
C ILE A 15 -10.08 18.52 31.42
N SER A 16 -10.79 17.40 31.52
CA SER A 16 -10.43 16.18 30.81
C SER A 16 -10.64 16.45 29.30
N CYS A 17 -9.54 16.66 28.58
CA CYS A 17 -9.56 16.55 27.13
C CYS A 17 -9.68 15.07 26.79
N ASP A 18 -10.89 14.59 26.55
CA ASP A 18 -11.13 13.36 25.80
C ASP A 18 -10.67 13.62 24.35
N ALA A 19 -9.43 13.29 24.07
CA ALA A 19 -8.97 13.15 22.70
C ALA A 19 -9.58 11.83 22.18
N SER A 20 -10.81 11.89 21.68
CA SER A 20 -11.37 10.77 20.94
C SER A 20 -10.54 10.59 19.66
N TYR A 21 -9.70 9.56 19.67
CA TYR A 21 -8.99 9.13 18.46
C TYR A 21 -10.05 8.61 17.49
N GLN A 22 -10.36 9.39 16.46
CA GLN A 22 -11.17 8.92 15.35
C GLN A 22 -10.25 8.20 14.37
N GLU A 23 -10.50 6.92 14.16
CA GLU A 23 -9.82 6.20 13.08
C GLU A 23 -10.09 6.91 11.74
N PRO A 24 -9.07 7.03 10.88
CA PRO A 24 -9.27 7.64 9.57
C PRO A 24 -10.34 6.87 8.79
N GLU A 25 -11.21 7.57 8.09
CA GLU A 25 -12.29 6.98 7.27
C GLU A 25 -11.75 6.09 6.15
N GLN A 26 -10.49 6.25 5.79
CA GLN A 26 -9.78 5.51 4.74
C GLN A 26 -8.37 5.17 5.19
N SER A 27 -7.88 4.01 4.78
CA SER A 27 -6.50 3.57 5.01
C SER A 27 -5.89 2.98 3.74
N LEU A 28 -4.57 3.09 3.62
CA LEU A 28 -3.82 2.41 2.55
C LEU A 28 -3.31 1.07 3.06
N GLU A 29 -3.55 0.02 2.28
CA GLU A 29 -3.08 -1.32 2.59
C GLU A 29 -2.29 -1.90 1.41
N THR A 30 -1.15 -2.53 1.70
CA THR A 30 -0.37 -3.26 0.69
C THR A 30 -0.94 -4.67 0.54
N ILE A 31 -1.26 -5.03 -0.70
CA ILE A 31 -1.89 -6.32 -1.04
C ILE A 31 -0.93 -7.15 -1.89
N PRO A 32 -0.82 -8.46 -1.62
CA PRO A 32 0.02 -9.35 -2.42
C PRO A 32 -0.38 -9.40 -3.89
N VAL A 33 0.61 -9.40 -4.77
CA VAL A 33 0.41 -9.73 -6.18
C VAL A 33 0.09 -11.22 -6.30
N SER A 34 -0.94 -11.56 -7.04
CA SER A 34 -1.35 -12.94 -7.27
C SER A 34 -0.75 -13.53 -8.56
N SER A 35 -0.61 -12.72 -9.61
CA SER A 35 0.02 -13.12 -10.86
C SER A 35 0.48 -11.91 -11.68
N VAL A 36 1.42 -12.14 -12.58
CA VAL A 36 1.95 -11.12 -13.51
C VAL A 36 2.02 -11.74 -14.90
N ASP A 37 1.56 -10.99 -15.90
CA ASP A 37 1.72 -11.37 -17.30
C ASP A 37 2.82 -10.50 -17.93
N MET A 38 4.05 -11.03 -17.94
CA MET A 38 5.21 -10.30 -18.45
C MET A 38 5.21 -10.26 -19.98
N PRO A 39 5.21 -9.05 -20.59
CA PRO A 39 5.40 -8.92 -22.02
C PRO A 39 6.73 -9.51 -22.49
N THR A 40 6.79 -9.94 -23.72
CA THR A 40 7.99 -10.56 -24.32
C THR A 40 8.90 -9.55 -25.02
N LYS A 41 8.44 -8.30 -25.20
CA LYS A 41 9.18 -7.25 -25.93
C LYS A 41 9.13 -5.94 -25.15
N TYR A 42 10.29 -5.31 -25.05
CA TYR A 42 10.47 -4.01 -24.41
C TYR A 42 11.36 -3.13 -25.29
N ALA A 43 10.91 -1.90 -25.53
CA ALA A 43 11.71 -0.92 -26.28
C ALA A 43 12.14 0.23 -25.36
N LYS A 44 13.37 0.68 -25.53
CA LYS A 44 13.92 1.84 -24.80
C LYS A 44 13.05 3.07 -25.07
N ASP A 45 12.80 3.87 -24.02
CA ASP A 45 12.02 5.11 -24.04
C ASP A 45 10.54 4.94 -24.45
N SER A 46 10.07 3.70 -24.61
CA SER A 46 8.68 3.36 -24.87
C SER A 46 7.98 2.80 -23.62
N ILE A 47 6.70 3.12 -23.49
CA ILE A 47 5.90 2.58 -22.36
C ILE A 47 5.39 1.20 -22.77
N THR A 48 5.68 0.20 -21.93
CA THR A 48 5.10 -1.13 -21.99
C THR A 48 4.20 -1.33 -20.78
N GLU A 49 2.98 -1.80 -20.99
CA GLU A 49 2.07 -2.15 -19.90
C GLU A 49 2.27 -3.60 -19.49
N ILE A 50 2.50 -3.82 -18.21
CA ILE A 50 2.65 -5.13 -17.58
C ILE A 50 1.37 -5.40 -16.79
N PRO A 51 0.52 -6.35 -17.20
CA PRO A 51 -0.68 -6.70 -16.45
C PRO A 51 -0.31 -7.36 -15.11
N VAL A 52 -0.72 -6.75 -14.01
CA VAL A 52 -0.48 -7.24 -12.64
C VAL A 52 -1.82 -7.54 -11.99
N SER A 53 -1.99 -8.76 -11.50
CA SER A 53 -3.23 -9.20 -10.87
C SER A 53 -3.09 -9.35 -9.37
N TYR A 54 -4.17 -9.07 -8.65
CA TYR A 54 -4.29 -9.26 -7.22
C TYR A 54 -5.69 -9.71 -6.84
N ILE A 55 -5.83 -10.36 -5.69
CA ILE A 55 -7.12 -10.73 -5.14
C ILE A 55 -7.56 -9.65 -4.15
N ARG A 56 -8.71 -9.09 -4.38
CA ARG A 56 -9.31 -8.06 -3.53
C ARG A 56 -9.72 -8.67 -2.18
N PRO A 57 -9.17 -8.21 -1.04
CA PRO A 57 -9.44 -8.87 0.25
C PRO A 57 -10.88 -8.73 0.71
N THR A 58 -11.46 -7.55 0.58
CA THR A 58 -12.86 -7.26 0.89
C THR A 58 -13.46 -6.31 -0.15
N VAL A 59 -14.78 -6.17 -0.16
CA VAL A 59 -15.47 -5.22 -1.06
C VAL A 59 -15.13 -3.75 -0.78
N CYS A 60 -14.53 -3.46 0.38
CA CYS A 60 -14.13 -2.10 0.78
C CYS A 60 -12.76 -1.67 0.22
N HIS A 61 -11.98 -2.59 -0.37
CA HIS A 61 -10.71 -2.28 -0.98
C HIS A 61 -10.90 -1.87 -2.45
N SER A 62 -10.16 -0.88 -2.90
CA SER A 62 -10.04 -0.51 -4.31
C SER A 62 -8.58 -0.27 -4.66
N PHE A 63 -8.20 -0.53 -5.91
CA PHE A 63 -6.85 -0.21 -6.36
C PHE A 63 -6.59 1.29 -6.18
N TYR A 64 -5.44 1.62 -5.60
CA TYR A 64 -5.01 2.99 -5.42
C TYR A 64 -3.79 3.31 -6.28
N ASP A 65 -2.69 2.56 -6.10
CA ASP A 65 -1.44 2.76 -6.82
C ASP A 65 -0.56 1.51 -6.71
N PHE A 66 0.58 1.55 -7.37
CA PHE A 66 1.67 0.62 -7.14
C PHE A 66 2.69 1.20 -6.16
N TYR A 67 3.15 0.39 -5.20
CA TYR A 67 4.46 0.61 -4.64
C TYR A 67 5.48 0.25 -5.73
N TYR A 68 6.30 1.20 -6.13
CA TYR A 68 7.26 1.03 -7.21
C TYR A 68 8.61 1.61 -6.81
N PHE A 69 9.50 0.74 -6.35
CA PHE A 69 10.85 1.12 -5.95
C PHE A 69 11.86 0.77 -7.05
N ARG A 70 12.76 1.72 -7.33
CA ARG A 70 13.79 1.59 -8.36
C ARG A 70 15.16 1.68 -7.72
N GLU A 71 15.99 0.68 -7.97
CA GLU A 71 17.39 0.67 -7.59
C GLU A 71 18.21 0.11 -8.76
N ASN A 72 18.99 0.97 -9.45
CA ASN A 72 19.66 0.61 -10.69
C ASN A 72 18.66 -0.01 -11.71
N ASN A 73 18.87 -1.26 -12.10
CA ASN A 73 17.97 -2.01 -12.97
C ASN A 73 16.93 -2.84 -12.21
N ASP A 74 16.99 -2.84 -10.89
CA ASP A 74 16.01 -3.55 -10.06
C ASP A 74 14.71 -2.74 -9.89
N ARG A 75 13.60 -3.45 -9.89
CA ARG A 75 12.25 -2.89 -9.69
C ARG A 75 11.51 -3.74 -8.67
N THR A 76 11.17 -3.16 -7.53
CA THR A 76 10.35 -3.82 -6.53
C THR A 76 8.93 -3.26 -6.61
N VAL A 77 7.96 -4.12 -6.76
CA VAL A 77 6.57 -3.77 -7.03
C VAL A 77 5.63 -4.45 -6.03
N ALA A 78 4.68 -3.70 -5.50
CA ALA A 78 3.55 -4.23 -4.74
C ALA A 78 2.27 -3.45 -5.07
N ILE A 79 1.12 -4.01 -4.76
CA ILE A 79 -0.18 -3.36 -4.93
C ILE A 79 -0.51 -2.56 -3.67
N ILE A 80 -0.91 -1.31 -3.86
CA ILE A 80 -1.49 -0.47 -2.81
C ILE A 80 -2.98 -0.31 -3.08
N THR A 81 -3.78 -0.64 -2.09
CA THR A 81 -5.23 -0.43 -2.13
C THR A 81 -5.65 0.63 -1.13
N LEU A 82 -6.70 1.35 -1.47
CA LEU A 82 -7.44 2.21 -0.56
C LEU A 82 -8.59 1.41 0.03
N LYS A 83 -8.58 1.28 1.36
CA LYS A 83 -9.66 0.63 2.11
C LYS A 83 -10.56 1.68 2.73
N GLN A 84 -11.85 1.59 2.48
CA GLN A 84 -12.86 2.36 3.21
C GLN A 84 -13.05 1.72 4.58
N ASN A 85 -12.82 2.49 5.65
CA ASN A 85 -13.04 2.07 7.02
C ASN A 85 -14.47 2.44 7.43
N GLY A 86 -15.10 1.58 8.22
CA GLY A 86 -16.48 1.76 8.62
C GLY A 86 -17.49 1.09 7.68
N GLY A 87 -18.56 0.57 8.22
CA GLY A 87 -19.56 -0.20 7.50
C GLY A 87 -19.21 -1.67 7.35
N SER A 88 -19.95 -2.37 6.49
CA SER A 88 -19.76 -3.79 6.24
C SER A 88 -18.76 -4.00 5.11
N CYS A 89 -17.70 -4.76 5.38
CA CYS A 89 -16.65 -5.11 4.43
C CYS A 89 -16.53 -6.62 4.27
N PRO A 90 -17.53 -7.29 3.65
CA PRO A 90 -17.46 -8.74 3.45
C PRO A 90 -16.22 -9.11 2.62
N ALA A 91 -15.68 -10.31 2.92
CA ALA A 91 -14.55 -10.86 2.18
C ALA A 91 -14.87 -10.98 0.69
N SER A 92 -13.88 -10.69 -0.14
CA SER A 92 -13.95 -10.81 -1.59
C SER A 92 -12.85 -11.77 -2.06
N GLN A 93 -13.17 -12.61 -3.05
CA GLN A 93 -12.19 -13.48 -3.72
C GLN A 93 -12.05 -13.10 -5.20
N THR A 94 -12.50 -11.90 -5.55
CA THR A 94 -12.45 -11.42 -6.93
C THR A 94 -11.03 -10.99 -7.30
N SER A 95 -10.52 -11.52 -8.42
CA SER A 95 -9.25 -11.11 -9.00
C SER A 95 -9.45 -9.85 -9.85
N TYR A 96 -8.52 -8.91 -9.72
CA TYR A 96 -8.43 -7.69 -10.51
C TYR A 96 -7.08 -7.60 -11.17
N THR A 97 -7.04 -7.12 -12.40
CA THR A 97 -5.81 -6.88 -13.15
C THR A 97 -5.67 -5.40 -13.44
N VAL A 98 -4.51 -4.85 -13.14
CA VAL A 98 -4.16 -3.43 -13.34
C VAL A 98 -2.85 -3.31 -14.13
N PRO A 99 -2.74 -2.38 -15.08
CA PRO A 99 -1.55 -2.22 -15.89
C PRO A 99 -0.48 -1.43 -15.15
N LEU A 100 0.68 -2.05 -14.93
CA LEU A 100 1.89 -1.35 -14.50
C LEU A 100 2.58 -0.78 -15.74
N LYS A 101 2.77 0.53 -15.79
CA LYS A 101 3.45 1.21 -16.90
C LYS A 101 4.96 1.21 -16.64
N PHE A 102 5.69 0.52 -17.50
CA PHE A 102 7.14 0.44 -17.46
C PHE A 102 7.74 1.16 -18.68
N LYS A 103 8.59 2.16 -18.43
CA LYS A 103 9.35 2.89 -19.45
C LYS A 103 10.83 2.74 -19.17
N PRO A 104 11.55 1.79 -19.83
CA PRO A 104 12.99 1.66 -19.68
C PRO A 104 13.73 2.84 -20.32
N THR A 105 14.74 3.35 -19.65
CA THR A 105 15.57 4.47 -20.16
C THR A 105 16.91 4.03 -20.71
N ALA A 106 17.27 2.77 -20.53
CA ALA A 106 18.52 2.18 -21.01
C ALA A 106 18.25 0.77 -21.58
N LEU A 107 19.16 0.35 -22.46
CA LEU A 107 19.22 -1.05 -22.89
C LEU A 107 19.76 -1.93 -21.76
N GLY A 108 19.43 -3.20 -21.79
CA GLY A 108 19.89 -4.19 -20.81
C GLY A 108 18.74 -4.92 -20.13
N THR A 109 19.07 -5.67 -19.10
CA THR A 109 18.09 -6.45 -18.33
C THR A 109 17.65 -5.68 -17.10
N TYR A 110 16.34 -5.61 -16.92
CA TYR A 110 15.69 -5.09 -15.72
C TYR A 110 15.13 -6.26 -14.92
N HIS A 111 15.38 -6.28 -13.61
CA HIS A 111 14.94 -7.34 -12.69
C HIS A 111 13.72 -6.87 -11.91
N PHE A 112 12.58 -7.50 -12.12
CA PHE A 112 11.34 -7.20 -11.42
C PHE A 112 11.12 -8.18 -10.28
N LYS A 113 10.80 -7.64 -9.10
CA LYS A 113 10.40 -8.37 -7.89
C LYS A 113 9.00 -7.94 -7.51
N PHE A 114 8.03 -8.80 -7.72
CA PHE A 114 6.63 -8.55 -7.33
C PHE A 114 6.37 -9.18 -5.98
N TRP A 115 5.99 -8.34 -5.01
CA TRP A 115 5.72 -8.80 -3.66
C TRP A 115 4.47 -9.70 -3.61
N THR A 116 4.62 -10.90 -3.09
CA THR A 116 3.56 -11.93 -3.03
C THR A 116 3.10 -12.21 -1.60
N GLY A 117 3.51 -11.39 -0.64
CA GLY A 117 3.15 -11.52 0.76
C GLY A 117 4.33 -11.88 1.65
N VAL A 118 4.01 -12.37 2.82
CA VAL A 118 4.99 -12.85 3.80
C VAL A 118 4.81 -14.35 4.04
N ASN A 119 5.90 -15.03 4.36
CA ASN A 119 5.83 -16.44 4.76
C ASN A 119 5.42 -16.59 6.24
N THR A 120 5.39 -17.82 6.73
CA THR A 120 5.02 -18.12 8.11
C THR A 120 5.96 -17.53 9.16
N GLN A 121 7.19 -17.14 8.79
CA GLN A 121 8.16 -16.46 9.64
C GLN A 121 8.09 -14.93 9.52
N GLY A 122 7.15 -14.37 8.74
CA GLY A 122 7.01 -12.94 8.52
C GLY A 122 8.05 -12.36 7.55
N VAL A 123 8.68 -13.20 6.71
CA VAL A 123 9.67 -12.78 5.71
C VAL A 123 8.97 -12.52 4.38
N ASP A 124 9.26 -11.37 3.77
CA ASP A 124 8.73 -10.98 2.47
C ASP A 124 9.07 -12.00 1.38
N GLN A 125 8.07 -12.29 0.55
CA GLN A 125 8.18 -13.20 -0.60
C GLN A 125 7.95 -12.42 -1.89
N TYR A 126 8.68 -12.83 -2.93
CA TYR A 126 8.60 -12.19 -4.25
C TYR A 126 8.53 -13.23 -5.35
N THR A 127 7.81 -12.90 -6.43
CA THR A 127 7.98 -13.55 -7.73
C THR A 127 8.84 -12.65 -8.60
N GLU A 128 9.87 -13.21 -9.21
CA GLU A 128 10.89 -12.46 -9.94
C GLU A 128 10.81 -12.72 -11.44
N TYR A 129 11.01 -11.67 -12.23
CA TYR A 129 11.02 -11.71 -13.70
C TYR A 129 12.08 -10.78 -14.26
N ASP A 130 12.61 -11.14 -15.42
CA ASP A 130 13.53 -10.31 -16.18
C ASP A 130 12.82 -9.71 -17.40
N ALA A 131 13.04 -8.41 -17.60
CA ALA A 131 12.63 -7.67 -18.79
C ALA A 131 13.86 -7.26 -19.58
N VAL A 132 14.07 -7.87 -20.75
CA VAL A 132 15.24 -7.59 -21.60
C VAL A 132 14.87 -6.50 -22.61
N VAL A 133 15.57 -5.36 -22.51
CA VAL A 133 15.43 -4.20 -23.40
C VAL A 133 16.60 -4.22 -24.38
N ASN A 134 16.34 -4.52 -25.64
CA ASN A 134 17.34 -4.74 -26.69
C ASN A 134 17.19 -3.87 -27.94
N HIS A 135 16.21 -2.94 -27.93
CA HIS A 135 16.01 -1.97 -29.02
C HIS A 135 15.27 -0.69 -28.55
#